data_dc821a29f3772a5504e911e2070df2fe
#
_entry.id   dc821a29f3772a5504e911e2070df2fe
#
_cell.length_a   1.000
_cell.length_b   1.000
_cell.length_c   1.000
_cell.angle_alpha   90.00
_cell.angle_beta   90.00
_cell.angle_gamma   90.00
#
_symmetry.space_group_name_H-M   'P 1'
#
loop_
_entity.id
_entity.type
_entity.pdbx_description
1 polymer ?
#
loop_
_entity_poly.entity_id
_entity_poly.type
_entity_poly.pdbx_seq_one_letter_code
_entity_poly.pdbx_strand_id
1 'polypeptide(L)'
;MQKMNLTHHFLIAMPAMADPHFSRTLTFICEHNDKGALGIVVNRPIEMTLQALLEQVSIPLAGESFKAVPIHFGGPVQVDRGFVLHAPLGQWQSTLAVSSEIGLTTSKDILQAVARGEGPGKLFVTLGYAGWAPGQLENELAQNAWLTVQAQPDVIFDLSAEQRLPAAMRLLGIDFASLSEQAGHA
;
A
#
# COMPACT_ATOMS: atom_id res chain seq x y z
N MET A 1 13.89 17.49 19.86
CA MET A 1 12.74 17.63 18.93
C MET A 1 12.43 16.28 18.29
N GLN A 2 11.23 15.80 18.51
CA GLN A 2 10.82 14.52 17.93
C GLN A 2 10.56 14.69 16.43
N LYS A 3 11.17 13.84 15.63
CA LYS A 3 10.90 13.79 14.21
C LYS A 3 9.65 12.95 13.97
N MET A 4 8.79 13.42 13.06
CA MET A 4 7.61 12.67 12.67
C MET A 4 8.02 11.38 11.96
N ASN A 5 7.42 10.27 12.35
CA ASN A 5 7.62 8.98 11.69
C ASN A 5 6.25 8.32 11.48
N LEU A 6 5.82 8.26 10.24
CA LEU A 6 4.54 7.70 9.87
C LEU A 6 4.64 6.29 9.29
N THR A 7 5.77 5.62 9.48
CA THR A 7 5.89 4.20 9.13
C THR A 7 4.79 3.41 9.83
N HIS A 8 4.16 2.50 9.10
CA HIS A 8 3.03 1.69 9.58
C HIS A 8 1.77 2.52 9.86
N HIS A 9 1.61 3.64 9.15
CA HIS A 9 0.39 4.44 9.17
C HIS A 9 -0.29 4.42 7.82
N PHE A 10 -1.60 4.63 7.81
CA PHE A 10 -2.33 4.95 6.60
C PHE A 10 -2.35 6.45 6.37
N LEU A 11 -2.24 6.86 5.10
CA LEU A 11 -2.57 8.20 4.65
C LEU A 11 -3.91 8.13 3.92
N ILE A 12 -4.83 8.98 4.33
CA ILE A 12 -6.13 9.12 3.70
C ILE A 12 -6.13 10.44 2.94
N ALA A 13 -6.30 10.37 1.61
CA ALA A 13 -6.33 11.57 0.79
C ALA A 13 -7.56 12.42 1.13
N MET A 14 -7.35 13.71 1.38
CA MET A 14 -8.46 14.63 1.61
C MET A 14 -9.30 14.79 0.34
N PRO A 15 -10.62 15.01 0.44
CA PRO A 15 -11.48 15.14 -0.74
C PRO A 15 -11.06 16.23 -1.73
N ALA A 16 -10.35 17.26 -1.25
CA ALA A 16 -9.85 18.32 -2.10
C ALA A 16 -8.57 17.96 -2.87
N MET A 17 -8.02 16.76 -2.64
CA MET A 17 -6.83 16.29 -3.34
C MET A 17 -7.13 16.18 -4.83
N ALA A 18 -6.45 17.00 -5.65
CA ALA A 18 -6.69 17.07 -7.08
C ALA A 18 -5.82 16.13 -7.90
N ASP A 19 -4.74 15.58 -7.31
CA ASP A 19 -3.83 14.69 -8.01
C ASP A 19 -4.56 13.40 -8.40
N PRO A 20 -4.65 13.06 -9.71
CA PRO A 20 -5.39 11.88 -10.14
C PRO A 20 -4.80 10.56 -9.64
N HIS A 21 -3.51 10.54 -9.29
CA HIS A 21 -2.88 9.34 -8.75
C HIS A 21 -3.30 9.07 -7.30
N PHE A 22 -3.70 10.10 -6.55
CA PHE A 22 -3.93 9.98 -5.12
C PHE A 22 -5.34 10.34 -4.68
N SER A 23 -6.18 10.87 -5.57
CA SER A 23 -7.57 11.19 -5.23
C SER A 23 -8.31 9.94 -4.73
N ARG A 24 -8.93 10.05 -3.56
CA ARG A 24 -9.68 8.97 -2.91
C ARG A 24 -8.85 7.72 -2.66
N THR A 25 -7.54 7.88 -2.41
CA THR A 25 -6.68 6.74 -2.13
C THR A 25 -6.47 6.54 -0.64
N LEU A 26 -6.19 5.29 -0.32
CA LEU A 26 -5.62 4.89 0.96
C LEU A 26 -4.19 4.43 0.67
N THR A 27 -3.21 5.04 1.34
CA THR A 27 -1.80 4.68 1.17
C THR A 27 -1.24 4.16 2.48
N PHE A 28 -0.51 3.06 2.41
CA PHE A 28 0.19 2.49 3.55
C PHE A 28 1.64 2.92 3.50
N ILE A 29 2.11 3.60 4.57
CA ILE A 29 3.50 4.09 4.63
C ILE A 29 4.40 2.96 5.12
N CYS A 30 5.33 2.56 4.26
CA CYS A 30 6.26 1.47 4.53
C CYS A 30 7.56 1.97 5.17
N GLU A 31 7.97 3.21 4.87
CA GLU A 31 9.17 3.82 5.43
C GLU A 31 9.00 5.34 5.44
N HIS A 32 9.42 5.98 6.51
CA HIS A 32 9.40 7.43 6.62
C HIS A 32 10.54 7.89 7.52
N ASN A 33 11.40 8.76 6.99
CA ASN A 33 12.53 9.32 7.73
C ASN A 33 12.92 10.67 7.12
N ASP A 34 14.08 11.21 7.53
CA ASP A 34 14.58 12.49 7.03
C ASP A 34 15.04 12.45 5.57
N LYS A 35 15.12 11.26 4.97
CA LYS A 35 15.46 11.08 3.55
C LYS A 35 14.21 11.00 2.67
N GLY A 36 13.01 11.02 3.24
CA GLY A 36 11.76 10.95 2.51
C GLY A 36 10.84 9.88 3.04
N ALA A 37 9.91 9.46 2.19
CA ALA A 37 8.96 8.40 2.54
C ALA A 37 8.67 7.52 1.34
N LEU A 38 8.29 6.28 1.63
CA LEU A 38 7.84 5.30 0.64
C LEU A 38 6.53 4.71 1.12
N GLY A 39 5.55 4.68 0.23
CA GLY A 39 4.24 4.11 0.52
C GLY A 39 3.69 3.31 -0.63
N ILE A 40 2.64 2.56 -0.33
CA ILE A 40 1.92 1.71 -1.28
C ILE A 40 0.45 2.08 -1.22
N VAL A 41 -0.13 2.46 -2.34
CA VAL A 41 -1.58 2.64 -2.47
C VAL A 41 -2.23 1.26 -2.37
N VAL A 42 -3.23 1.11 -1.51
CA VAL A 42 -3.77 -0.23 -1.20
C VAL A 42 -5.23 -0.41 -1.61
N ASN A 43 -5.84 0.56 -2.28
CA ASN A 43 -7.27 0.46 -2.65
C ASN A 43 -7.54 0.69 -4.13
N ARG A 44 -6.55 0.46 -5.00
CA ARG A 44 -6.74 0.59 -6.46
C ARG A 44 -6.36 -0.68 -7.20
N PRO A 45 -7.28 -1.65 -7.34
CA PRO A 45 -7.00 -2.83 -8.16
C PRO A 45 -6.93 -2.45 -9.64
N ILE A 46 -6.12 -3.19 -10.40
CA ILE A 46 -6.05 -3.07 -11.85
C ILE A 46 -6.56 -4.36 -12.49
N GLU A 47 -6.77 -4.34 -13.81
CA GLU A 47 -7.25 -5.51 -14.55
C GLU A 47 -6.09 -6.47 -14.84
N MET A 48 -5.50 -7.02 -13.77
CA MET A 48 -4.43 -7.99 -13.86
C MET A 48 -4.52 -8.91 -12.65
N THR A 49 -4.28 -10.20 -12.86
CA THR A 49 -4.22 -11.19 -11.79
C THR A 49 -2.78 -11.57 -11.50
N LEU A 50 -2.56 -12.20 -10.35
CA LEU A 50 -1.25 -12.72 -10.00
C LEU A 50 -0.76 -13.73 -11.04
N GLN A 51 -1.66 -14.55 -11.59
CA GLN A 51 -1.30 -15.48 -12.66
C GLN A 51 -0.71 -14.73 -13.86
N ALA A 52 -1.38 -13.67 -14.31
CA ALA A 52 -0.90 -12.88 -15.46
C ALA A 52 0.46 -12.24 -15.17
N LEU A 53 0.66 -11.72 -13.96
CA LEU A 53 1.96 -11.15 -13.56
C LEU A 53 3.06 -12.22 -13.59
N LEU A 54 2.79 -13.39 -13.03
CA LEU A 54 3.77 -14.48 -13.00
C LEU A 54 4.13 -14.95 -14.42
N GLU A 55 3.16 -15.00 -15.32
CA GLU A 55 3.40 -15.32 -16.73
C GLU A 55 4.35 -14.30 -17.38
N GLN A 56 4.17 -13.00 -17.10
CA GLN A 56 5.03 -11.95 -17.65
C GLN A 56 6.48 -12.08 -17.20
N VAL A 57 6.71 -12.60 -15.98
CA VAL A 57 8.07 -12.79 -15.46
C VAL A 57 8.55 -14.23 -15.58
N SER A 58 7.84 -15.04 -16.37
CA SER A 58 8.19 -16.44 -16.69
C SER A 58 8.28 -17.34 -15.46
N ILE A 59 7.38 -17.18 -14.52
CA ILE A 59 7.25 -18.02 -13.34
C ILE A 59 5.96 -18.83 -13.47
N PRO A 60 6.06 -20.19 -13.63
CA PRO A 60 4.84 -21.01 -13.70
C PRO A 60 4.16 -21.10 -12.33
N LEU A 61 2.84 -20.94 -12.33
CA LEU A 61 2.04 -21.07 -11.11
C LEU A 61 1.64 -22.55 -10.92
N ALA A 62 2.07 -23.14 -9.80
CA ALA A 62 1.73 -24.51 -9.45
C ALA A 62 0.48 -24.54 -8.59
N GLY A 63 -0.68 -24.79 -9.19
CA GLY A 63 -1.95 -24.86 -8.46
C GLY A 63 -2.85 -23.67 -8.71
N GLU A 64 -3.97 -23.65 -8.00
CA GLU A 64 -5.06 -22.70 -8.23
C GLU A 64 -5.21 -21.62 -7.14
N SER A 65 -4.49 -21.77 -6.02
CA SER A 65 -4.74 -21.00 -4.79
C SER A 65 -4.64 -19.49 -4.95
N PHE A 66 -3.69 -19.00 -5.76
CA PHE A 66 -3.47 -17.56 -5.91
C PHE A 66 -3.74 -17.07 -7.33
N LYS A 67 -4.37 -17.91 -8.15
CA LYS A 67 -4.55 -17.62 -9.56
C LYS A 67 -5.33 -16.33 -9.82
N ALA A 68 -6.38 -16.10 -9.05
CA ALA A 68 -7.29 -14.97 -9.21
C ALA A 68 -6.98 -13.79 -8.29
N VAL A 69 -5.86 -13.82 -7.55
CA VAL A 69 -5.48 -12.70 -6.66
C VAL A 69 -5.28 -11.45 -7.52
N PRO A 70 -5.95 -10.33 -7.19
CA PRO A 70 -5.81 -9.12 -7.99
C PRO A 70 -4.47 -8.45 -7.75
N ILE A 71 -3.95 -7.81 -8.79
CA ILE A 71 -2.80 -6.92 -8.70
C ILE A 71 -3.33 -5.50 -8.52
N HIS A 72 -2.62 -4.67 -7.77
CA HIS A 72 -3.04 -3.31 -7.47
C HIS A 72 -2.05 -2.30 -8.06
N PHE A 73 -2.55 -1.10 -8.35
CA PHE A 73 -1.70 0.05 -8.61
C PHE A 73 -1.21 0.57 -7.26
N GLY A 74 0.11 0.50 -7.02
CA GLY A 74 0.70 0.88 -5.73
C GLY A 74 1.22 2.31 -5.68
N GLY A 75 1.34 2.96 -6.83
CA GLY A 75 1.80 4.34 -6.92
C GLY A 75 2.42 4.64 -8.27
N PRO A 76 2.74 5.92 -8.54
CA PRO A 76 3.19 6.34 -9.87
C PRO A 76 4.67 6.09 -10.16
N VAL A 77 5.46 5.62 -9.19
CA VAL A 77 6.89 5.41 -9.35
C VAL A 77 7.15 3.95 -9.70
N GLN A 78 7.97 3.69 -10.73
CA GLN A 78 8.33 2.34 -11.19
C GLN A 78 7.11 1.45 -11.39
N VAL A 79 6.17 1.91 -12.22
CA VAL A 79 4.87 1.27 -12.41
C VAL A 79 4.94 -0.11 -13.07
N ASP A 80 6.09 -0.47 -13.63
CA ASP A 80 6.34 -1.78 -14.24
C ASP A 80 7.00 -2.77 -13.25
N ARG A 81 7.29 -2.35 -12.02
CA ARG A 81 7.95 -3.18 -11.03
C ARG A 81 6.97 -3.67 -9.98
N GLY A 82 7.09 -4.96 -9.63
CA GLY A 82 6.26 -5.56 -8.61
C GLY A 82 6.77 -5.30 -7.20
N PHE A 83 5.84 -5.04 -6.30
CA PHE A 83 6.08 -4.85 -4.87
C PHE A 83 5.11 -5.74 -4.11
N VAL A 84 5.62 -6.48 -3.14
CA VAL A 84 4.82 -7.44 -2.37
C VAL A 84 4.84 -7.05 -0.91
N LEU A 85 3.68 -6.63 -0.39
CA LEU A 85 3.45 -6.51 1.05
C LEU A 85 3.05 -7.89 1.56
N HIS A 86 3.62 -8.31 2.69
CA HIS A 86 3.38 -9.65 3.20
C HIS A 86 3.57 -9.75 4.71
N ALA A 87 2.99 -10.78 5.29
CA ALA A 87 3.20 -11.19 6.68
C ALA A 87 3.15 -12.72 6.71
N PRO A 88 4.03 -13.37 7.47
CA PRO A 88 5.10 -12.84 8.32
C PRO A 88 6.23 -12.22 7.51
N LEU A 89 7.20 -11.62 8.22
CA LEU A 89 8.32 -10.92 7.61
C LEU A 89 9.19 -11.83 6.73
N GLY A 90 9.52 -13.01 7.22
CA GLY A 90 10.31 -13.97 6.46
C GLY A 90 11.71 -13.51 6.14
N GLN A 91 12.35 -14.22 5.22
CA GLN A 91 13.71 -13.91 4.75
C GLN A 91 13.75 -13.98 3.23
N TRP A 92 13.66 -12.82 2.59
CA TRP A 92 13.70 -12.68 1.13
C TRP A 92 14.88 -11.78 0.78
N GLN A 93 15.35 -11.85 -0.47
CA GLN A 93 16.58 -11.16 -0.89
C GLN A 93 16.52 -9.65 -0.71
N SER A 94 15.38 -9.04 -1.04
CA SER A 94 15.22 -7.58 -1.00
C SER A 94 13.95 -7.23 -0.25
N THR A 95 14.05 -7.19 1.08
CA THR A 95 12.92 -6.92 1.96
C THR A 95 13.18 -5.71 2.83
N LEU A 96 12.24 -4.76 2.77
CA LEU A 96 12.16 -3.66 3.72
C LEU A 96 11.25 -4.11 4.85
N ALA A 97 11.76 -4.13 6.08
CA ALA A 97 10.95 -4.44 7.25
C ALA A 97 10.14 -3.20 7.62
N VAL A 98 8.82 -3.27 7.43
CA VAL A 98 7.90 -2.19 7.82
C VAL A 98 7.66 -2.26 9.32
N SER A 99 7.51 -3.47 9.85
CA SER A 99 7.36 -3.76 11.27
C SER A 99 8.03 -5.10 11.55
N SER A 100 7.90 -5.61 12.78
CA SER A 100 8.41 -6.93 13.10
C SER A 100 7.67 -8.06 12.36
N GLU A 101 6.48 -7.77 11.83
CA GLU A 101 5.63 -8.79 11.19
C GLU A 101 5.43 -8.54 9.69
N ILE A 102 5.52 -7.30 9.22
CA ILE A 102 5.19 -6.93 7.85
C ILE A 102 6.45 -6.53 7.10
N GLY A 103 6.60 -7.10 5.90
CA GLY A 103 7.67 -6.74 4.99
C GLY A 103 7.14 -6.25 3.66
N LEU A 104 7.97 -5.47 2.96
CA LEU A 104 7.77 -5.08 1.56
C LEU A 104 8.93 -5.65 0.77
N THR A 105 8.67 -6.60 -0.11
CA THR A 105 9.71 -7.31 -0.85
C THR A 105 9.61 -6.96 -2.33
N THR A 106 10.77 -6.71 -2.95
CA THR A 106 10.86 -6.38 -4.38
C THR A 106 11.62 -7.44 -5.18
N SER A 107 12.18 -8.45 -4.52
CA SER A 107 12.93 -9.51 -5.18
C SER A 107 12.02 -10.62 -5.69
N LYS A 108 12.47 -11.29 -6.74
CA LYS A 108 11.69 -12.30 -7.46
C LYS A 108 11.46 -13.58 -6.64
N ASP A 109 12.31 -13.82 -5.66
CA ASP A 109 12.26 -15.04 -4.85
C ASP A 109 10.93 -15.23 -4.11
N ILE A 110 10.31 -14.15 -3.66
CA ILE A 110 9.01 -14.23 -2.99
C ILE A 110 7.91 -14.66 -3.98
N LEU A 111 7.94 -14.15 -5.22
CA LEU A 111 6.99 -14.57 -6.25
C LEU A 111 7.19 -16.04 -6.62
N GLN A 112 8.44 -16.49 -6.70
CA GLN A 112 8.75 -17.89 -6.96
C GLN A 112 8.21 -18.79 -5.85
N ALA A 113 8.36 -18.38 -4.60
CA ALA A 113 7.83 -19.11 -3.45
C ALA A 113 6.29 -19.16 -3.47
N VAL A 114 5.64 -18.05 -3.75
CA VAL A 114 4.18 -17.97 -3.87
C VAL A 114 3.70 -18.93 -4.97
N ALA A 115 4.39 -18.97 -6.11
CA ALA A 115 4.04 -19.82 -7.22
C ALA A 115 4.13 -21.31 -6.87
N ARG A 116 5.01 -21.68 -5.93
CA ARG A 116 5.16 -23.07 -5.45
C ARG A 116 4.23 -23.40 -4.26
N GLY A 117 3.44 -22.43 -3.79
CA GLY A 117 2.62 -22.59 -2.60
C GLY A 117 3.40 -22.48 -1.29
N GLU A 118 4.60 -21.92 -1.33
CA GLU A 118 5.50 -21.78 -0.17
C GLU A 118 5.68 -20.33 0.26
N GLY A 119 4.84 -19.44 -0.23
CA GLY A 119 4.91 -18.02 0.09
C GLY A 119 4.37 -17.68 1.48
N PRO A 120 4.38 -16.38 1.83
CA PRO A 120 3.86 -15.92 3.11
C PRO A 120 2.35 -16.17 3.22
N GLY A 121 1.85 -16.27 4.45
CA GLY A 121 0.43 -16.53 4.69
C GLY A 121 -0.47 -15.36 4.28
N LYS A 122 0.03 -14.13 4.35
CA LYS A 122 -0.69 -12.94 3.91
C LYS A 122 0.10 -12.25 2.81
N LEU A 123 -0.60 -11.84 1.75
CA LEU A 123 0.03 -11.39 0.52
C LEU A 123 -0.79 -10.27 -0.12
N PHE A 124 -0.11 -9.20 -0.53
CA PHE A 124 -0.71 -8.08 -1.26
C PHE A 124 0.29 -7.62 -2.32
N VAL A 125 -0.08 -7.72 -3.59
CA VAL A 125 0.85 -7.46 -4.70
C VAL A 125 0.45 -6.21 -5.45
N THR A 126 1.42 -5.32 -5.70
CA THR A 126 1.21 -4.09 -6.45
C THR A 126 2.23 -3.92 -7.55
N LEU A 127 1.90 -3.06 -8.50
CA LEU A 127 2.85 -2.48 -9.45
C LEU A 127 3.05 -1.02 -9.06
N GLY A 128 4.31 -0.60 -8.93
CA GLY A 128 4.65 0.76 -8.58
C GLY A 128 4.54 1.07 -7.08
N TYR A 129 5.03 2.25 -6.72
CA TYR A 129 4.95 2.73 -5.35
C TYR A 129 4.78 4.25 -5.34
N ALA A 130 4.46 4.81 -4.16
CA ALA A 130 4.38 6.25 -3.92
C ALA A 130 5.63 6.69 -3.17
N GLY A 131 6.27 7.76 -3.65
CA GLY A 131 7.49 8.27 -3.03
C GLY A 131 7.35 9.74 -2.68
N TRP A 132 7.97 10.14 -1.57
CA TRP A 132 8.06 11.51 -1.13
C TRP A 132 9.51 11.88 -0.90
N ALA A 133 9.92 13.04 -1.44
CA ALA A 133 11.25 13.60 -1.22
C ALA A 133 11.41 14.02 0.25
N PRO A 134 12.65 14.25 0.71
CA PRO A 134 12.86 14.72 2.10
C PRO A 134 12.01 15.94 2.41
N GLY A 135 11.21 15.86 3.49
CA GLY A 135 10.33 16.94 3.94
C GLY A 135 9.04 17.12 3.17
N GLN A 136 8.86 16.42 2.05
CA GLN A 136 7.67 16.59 1.21
C GLN A 136 6.41 16.14 1.92
N LEU A 137 6.42 14.96 2.53
CA LEU A 137 5.24 14.42 3.21
C LEU A 137 4.84 15.33 4.38
N GLU A 138 5.82 15.78 5.15
CA GLU A 138 5.58 16.69 6.28
C GLU A 138 4.94 18.00 5.80
N ASN A 139 5.42 18.54 4.68
CA ASN A 139 4.87 19.74 4.09
C ASN A 139 3.42 19.55 3.61
N GLU A 140 3.14 18.42 2.97
CA GLU A 140 1.78 18.10 2.52
C GLU A 140 0.83 17.91 3.71
N LEU A 141 1.30 17.32 4.79
CA LEU A 141 0.51 17.19 6.02
C LEU A 141 0.20 18.57 6.62
N ALA A 142 1.17 19.48 6.60
CA ALA A 142 0.95 20.86 7.09
C ALA A 142 -0.08 21.60 6.23
N GLN A 143 -0.25 21.22 4.97
CA GLN A 143 -1.24 21.79 4.07
C GLN A 143 -2.57 21.02 4.06
N ASN A 144 -2.74 20.07 4.97
CA ASN A 144 -3.95 19.23 5.11
C ASN A 144 -4.29 18.42 3.87
N ALA A 145 -3.26 17.97 3.12
CA ALA A 145 -3.48 17.10 1.96
C ALA A 145 -3.87 15.68 2.36
N TRP A 146 -3.43 15.24 3.54
CA TRP A 146 -3.63 13.89 4.05
C TRP A 146 -4.13 13.89 5.48
N LEU A 147 -4.96 12.91 5.82
CA LEU A 147 -5.21 12.48 7.20
C LEU A 147 -4.39 11.23 7.48
N THR A 148 -3.96 11.06 8.72
CA THR A 148 -3.16 9.90 9.11
C THR A 148 -3.84 9.13 10.24
N VAL A 149 -3.68 7.81 10.20
CA VAL A 149 -4.14 6.94 11.28
C VAL A 149 -3.20 5.73 11.32
N GLN A 150 -2.92 5.23 12.51
CA GLN A 150 -2.10 4.03 12.64
C GLN A 150 -2.77 2.87 11.91
N ALA A 151 -2.01 2.14 11.10
CA ALA A 151 -2.55 1.11 10.24
C ALA A 151 -2.87 -0.16 11.03
N GLN A 152 -3.91 -0.86 10.56
CA GLN A 152 -4.21 -2.22 10.98
C GLN A 152 -4.03 -3.13 9.76
N PRO A 153 -3.15 -4.15 9.85
CA PRO A 153 -2.82 -4.98 8.69
C PRO A 153 -4.01 -5.70 8.06
N ASP A 154 -5.02 -6.06 8.84
CA ASP A 154 -6.21 -6.73 8.32
C ASP A 154 -6.99 -5.86 7.31
N VAL A 155 -6.88 -4.53 7.39
CA VAL A 155 -7.49 -3.65 6.39
C VAL A 155 -6.91 -3.93 5.01
N ILE A 156 -5.59 -4.18 4.93
CA ILE A 156 -4.92 -4.46 3.66
C ILE A 156 -5.19 -5.90 3.21
N PHE A 157 -4.99 -6.87 4.10
CA PHE A 157 -4.91 -8.28 3.73
C PHE A 157 -6.26 -8.98 3.71
N ASP A 158 -7.23 -8.53 4.52
CA ASP A 158 -8.47 -9.28 4.73
C ASP A 158 -9.71 -8.63 4.12
N LEU A 159 -9.63 -7.36 3.68
CA LEU A 159 -10.76 -6.63 3.12
C LEU A 159 -10.65 -6.51 1.60
N SER A 160 -11.79 -6.37 0.92
CA SER A 160 -11.81 -6.03 -0.50
C SER A 160 -11.35 -4.58 -0.71
N ALA A 161 -10.95 -4.26 -1.94
CA ALA A 161 -10.41 -2.95 -2.27
C ALA A 161 -11.36 -1.80 -1.89
N GLU A 162 -12.66 -1.96 -2.19
CA GLU A 162 -13.65 -0.92 -1.91
C GLU A 162 -13.96 -0.76 -0.41
N GLN A 163 -13.63 -1.73 0.41
CA GLN A 163 -13.86 -1.68 1.86
C GLN A 163 -12.69 -1.04 2.62
N ARG A 164 -11.54 -0.93 2.00
CA ARG A 164 -10.31 -0.52 2.70
C ARG A 164 -10.34 0.94 3.15
N LEU A 165 -10.68 1.86 2.24
CA LEU A 165 -10.74 3.28 2.60
C LEU A 165 -11.80 3.56 3.67
N PRO A 166 -13.06 3.08 3.54
CA PRO A 166 -14.03 3.26 4.62
C PRO A 166 -13.57 2.67 5.95
N ALA A 167 -12.90 1.52 5.94
CA ALA A 167 -12.40 0.91 7.18
C ALA A 167 -11.35 1.78 7.86
N ALA A 168 -10.43 2.35 7.09
CA ALA A 168 -9.41 3.26 7.62
C ALA A 168 -10.05 4.52 8.20
N MET A 169 -11.07 5.05 7.53
CA MET A 169 -11.80 6.22 8.03
C MET A 169 -12.53 5.92 9.33
N ARG A 170 -13.08 4.71 9.50
CA ARG A 170 -13.71 4.31 10.76
C ARG A 170 -12.70 4.28 11.92
N LEU A 171 -11.43 4.00 11.64
CA LEU A 171 -10.38 4.07 12.66
C LEU A 171 -10.21 5.48 13.21
N LEU A 172 -10.53 6.50 12.40
CA LEU A 172 -10.52 7.91 12.82
C LEU A 172 -11.85 8.36 13.41
N GLY A 173 -12.92 7.53 13.31
CA GLY A 173 -14.24 7.91 13.76
C GLY A 173 -14.97 8.86 12.81
N ILE A 174 -14.62 8.89 11.52
CA ILE A 174 -15.22 9.75 10.51
C ILE A 174 -15.73 8.91 9.33
N ASP A 175 -16.58 9.54 8.50
CA ASP A 175 -16.97 8.99 7.21
C ASP A 175 -16.64 9.97 6.09
N PHE A 176 -16.67 9.50 4.85
CA PHE A 176 -16.26 10.30 3.71
C PHE A 176 -17.22 11.46 3.42
N ALA A 177 -18.52 11.26 3.68
CA ALA A 177 -19.51 12.32 3.48
C ALA A 177 -19.28 13.48 4.45
N SER A 178 -19.06 13.18 5.74
CA SER A 178 -18.75 14.20 6.75
C SER A 178 -17.48 14.95 6.41
N LEU A 179 -16.46 14.24 5.92
CA LEU A 179 -15.19 14.85 5.54
C LEU A 179 -15.38 15.81 4.36
N SER A 180 -16.18 15.42 3.36
CA SER A 180 -16.49 16.28 2.21
C SER A 180 -17.23 17.54 2.62
N GLU A 181 -18.18 17.44 3.55
CA GLU A 181 -18.90 18.59 4.08
C GLU A 181 -17.95 19.58 4.75
N GLN A 182 -17.07 19.08 5.60
CA GLN A 182 -16.08 19.91 6.28
C GLN A 182 -15.16 20.62 5.28
N ALA A 183 -14.71 19.92 4.26
CA ALA A 183 -13.86 20.49 3.22
C ALA A 183 -14.61 21.57 2.41
N GLY A 184 -15.92 21.41 2.23
CA GLY A 184 -16.74 22.36 1.51
C GLY A 184 -17.02 23.65 2.28
N HIS A 185 -16.81 23.65 3.59
CA HIS A 185 -17.06 24.82 4.45
C HIS A 185 -15.80 25.58 4.83
N ALA A 186 -14.65 25.15 4.35
CA ALA A 186 -13.37 25.77 4.67
C ALA A 186 -13.13 27.09 3.96
#